data_2e0e7b6248edc14f018147cecd14ff80
#
_entry.id   2e0e7b6248edc14f018147cecd14ff80
#
_cell.length_a   1.000
_cell.length_b   1.000
_cell.length_c   1.000
_cell.angle_alpha   90.00
_cell.angle_beta   90.00
_cell.angle_gamma   90.00
#
_symmetry.space_group_name_H-M   'P 1'
#
loop_
_entity.id
_entity.type
_entity.pdbx_description
1 polymer ?
#
loop_
_entity_poly.entity_id
_entity_poly.type
_entity_poly.pdbx_seq_one_letter_code
_entity_poly.pdbx_strand_id
1 'polypeptide(L)'
;MIKAVLFDMDGVLVDTEWFYNRRRVAFMEEKGFHFDEIPDLSGSNEPAIWEALVPDDIELRERLRVEYKQVYSPDHPVPYAELLNNQTEPVMRELHKRGVKCAIASSSYRELIDELVDIAGIADVL
;
A
#
# COMPACT_ATOMS: atom_id res chain seq x y z
N MET A 1 -5.88 28.79 11.01
CA MET A 1 -4.73 28.56 10.14
C MET A 1 -4.24 27.12 10.29
N ILE A 2 -4.05 26.43 9.18
CA ILE A 2 -3.50 25.06 9.17
C ILE A 2 -2.02 25.10 9.52
N LYS A 3 -1.61 24.34 10.53
CA LYS A 3 -0.21 24.28 10.99
C LYS A 3 0.49 23.01 10.59
N ALA A 4 -0.25 21.96 10.29
CA ALA A 4 0.28 20.66 9.90
C ALA A 4 -0.70 19.92 8.98
N VAL A 5 -0.14 19.07 8.13
CA VAL A 5 -0.90 18.15 7.27
C VAL A 5 -0.38 16.74 7.50
N LEU A 6 -1.28 15.83 7.78
CA LEU A 6 -0.99 14.41 7.88
C LEU A 6 -1.44 13.73 6.58
N PHE A 7 -0.50 13.10 5.89
CA PHE A 7 -0.78 12.42 4.63
C PHE A 7 -0.93 10.91 4.87
N ASP A 8 -1.96 10.32 4.29
CA ASP A 8 -1.99 8.89 4.10
C ASP A 8 -0.99 8.51 3.00
N MET A 9 -0.50 7.29 3.00
CA MET A 9 0.48 6.82 2.03
C MET A 9 -0.19 6.15 0.84
N ASP A 10 -0.79 4.97 1.07
CA ASP A 10 -1.34 4.15 0.00
C ASP A 10 -2.61 4.78 -0.59
N GLY A 11 -2.61 4.95 -1.90
CA GLY A 11 -3.72 5.60 -2.61
C GLY A 11 -3.69 7.13 -2.57
N VAL A 12 -2.73 7.74 -1.87
CA VAL A 12 -2.59 9.20 -1.76
C VAL A 12 -1.23 9.66 -2.29
N LEU A 13 -0.14 9.28 -1.61
CA LEU A 13 1.21 9.63 -2.05
C LEU A 13 1.70 8.73 -3.17
N VAL A 14 1.20 7.51 -3.22
CA VAL A 14 1.59 6.47 -4.16
C VAL A 14 0.35 5.64 -4.53
N ASP A 15 0.22 5.30 -5.80
CA ASP A 15 -0.95 4.58 -6.33
C ASP A 15 -0.77 3.06 -6.18
N THR A 16 -0.84 2.58 -4.95
CA THR A 16 -0.56 1.19 -4.58
C THR A 16 -1.79 0.30 -4.44
N GLU A 17 -2.99 0.87 -4.28
CA GLU A 17 -4.21 0.09 -3.99
C GLU A 17 -4.51 -0.92 -5.09
N TRP A 18 -4.46 -0.49 -6.33
CA TRP A 18 -4.69 -1.38 -7.48
C TRP A 18 -3.58 -2.41 -7.62
N PHE A 19 -2.34 -2.04 -7.37
CA PHE A 19 -1.21 -2.96 -7.36
C PHE A 19 -1.41 -4.07 -6.33
N TYR A 20 -1.80 -3.75 -5.11
CA TYR A 20 -2.07 -4.73 -4.07
C TYR A 20 -3.19 -5.69 -4.46
N ASN A 21 -4.29 -5.19 -5.01
CA ASN A 21 -5.39 -6.03 -5.47
C ASN A 21 -4.93 -7.02 -6.55
N ARG A 22 -4.21 -6.54 -7.55
CA ARG A 22 -3.69 -7.38 -8.64
C ARG A 22 -2.68 -8.41 -8.16
N ARG A 23 -1.79 -8.02 -7.26
CA ARG A 23 -0.78 -8.93 -6.71
C ARG A 23 -1.43 -10.07 -5.93
N ARG A 24 -2.45 -9.77 -5.12
CA ARG A 24 -3.20 -10.80 -4.38
C ARG A 24 -3.93 -11.75 -5.31
N VAL A 25 -4.58 -11.22 -6.33
CA VAL A 25 -5.29 -12.05 -7.32
C VAL A 25 -4.30 -12.96 -8.06
N ALA A 26 -3.16 -12.44 -8.50
CA ALA A 26 -2.13 -13.24 -9.16
C ALA A 26 -1.65 -14.40 -8.28
N PHE A 27 -1.42 -14.14 -6.99
CA PHE A 27 -1.09 -15.18 -6.02
C PHE A 27 -2.18 -16.24 -5.91
N MET A 28 -3.44 -15.81 -5.78
CA MET A 28 -4.57 -16.72 -5.64
C MET A 28 -4.77 -17.56 -6.90
N GLU A 29 -4.56 -17.00 -8.08
CA GLU A 29 -4.64 -17.74 -9.34
C GLU A 29 -3.55 -18.81 -9.45
N GLU A 30 -2.34 -18.54 -8.97
CA GLU A 30 -1.28 -19.56 -8.88
C GLU A 30 -1.68 -20.71 -7.95
N LYS A 31 -2.54 -20.47 -6.97
CA LYS A 31 -3.07 -21.48 -6.05
C LYS A 31 -4.31 -22.20 -6.57
N GLY A 32 -4.73 -21.93 -7.82
CA GLY A 32 -5.85 -22.59 -8.46
C GLY A 32 -7.20 -21.90 -8.32
N PHE A 33 -7.24 -20.70 -7.75
CA PHE A 33 -8.46 -19.90 -7.69
C PHE A 33 -8.69 -19.18 -9.01
N HIS A 34 -9.97 -18.93 -9.33
CA HIS A 34 -10.35 -18.20 -10.53
C HIS A 34 -11.23 -17.01 -10.17
N PHE A 35 -10.95 -15.86 -10.78
CA PHE A 35 -11.73 -14.64 -10.61
C PHE A 35 -12.18 -14.15 -11.98
N ASP A 36 -13.49 -14.04 -12.20
CA ASP A 36 -14.05 -13.44 -13.43
C ASP A 36 -13.74 -11.96 -13.50
N GLU A 37 -13.75 -11.28 -12.34
CA GLU A 37 -13.36 -9.89 -12.18
C GLU A 37 -12.40 -9.77 -10.98
N ILE A 38 -11.46 -8.83 -11.07
CA ILE A 38 -10.56 -8.54 -9.95
C ILE A 38 -11.38 -7.88 -8.84
N PRO A 39 -11.50 -8.50 -7.65
CA PRO A 39 -12.24 -7.89 -6.56
C PRO A 39 -11.55 -6.59 -6.09
N ASP A 40 -12.33 -5.54 -5.91
CA ASP A 40 -11.84 -4.30 -5.34
C ASP A 40 -11.93 -4.37 -3.82
N LEU A 41 -10.79 -4.61 -3.19
CA LEU A 41 -10.66 -4.71 -1.74
C LEU A 41 -9.97 -3.48 -1.13
N SER A 42 -9.88 -2.40 -1.91
CA SER A 42 -9.27 -1.13 -1.48
C SER A 42 -9.96 -0.60 -0.21
N GLY A 43 -9.15 -0.14 0.73
CA GLY A 43 -9.66 0.37 2.01
C GLY A 43 -10.05 -0.69 3.02
N SER A 44 -10.06 -1.97 2.65
CA SER A 44 -10.34 -3.07 3.58
C SER A 44 -9.11 -3.40 4.43
N ASN A 45 -9.34 -3.82 5.67
CA ASN A 45 -8.26 -4.32 6.51
C ASN A 45 -7.87 -5.75 6.11
N GLU A 46 -6.70 -6.21 6.56
CA GLU A 46 -6.17 -7.53 6.19
C GLU A 46 -7.12 -8.69 6.52
N PRO A 47 -7.72 -8.78 7.71
CA PRO A 47 -8.69 -9.85 8.00
C PRO A 47 -9.87 -9.88 7.04
N ALA A 48 -10.45 -8.72 6.72
CA ALA A 48 -11.58 -8.62 5.80
C ALA A 48 -11.20 -9.02 4.38
N ILE A 49 -10.00 -8.67 3.93
CA ILE A 49 -9.47 -9.04 2.61
C ILE A 49 -9.42 -10.57 2.48
N TRP A 50 -8.79 -11.24 3.43
CA TRP A 50 -8.63 -12.70 3.36
C TRP A 50 -9.92 -13.45 3.57
N GLU A 51 -10.85 -12.92 4.38
CA GLU A 51 -12.19 -13.46 4.50
C GLU A 51 -12.95 -13.38 3.16
N ALA A 52 -12.80 -12.28 2.43
CA ALA A 52 -13.40 -12.12 1.11
C ALA A 52 -12.81 -13.08 0.07
N LEU A 53 -11.50 -13.30 0.11
CA LEU A 53 -10.80 -14.18 -0.84
C LEU A 53 -11.04 -15.66 -0.57
N VAL A 54 -11.13 -16.06 0.69
CA VAL A 54 -11.32 -17.46 1.12
C VAL A 54 -12.39 -17.51 2.22
N PRO A 55 -13.68 -17.40 1.86
CA PRO A 55 -14.75 -17.27 2.86
C PRO A 55 -15.07 -18.54 3.65
N ASP A 56 -14.89 -19.72 3.04
CA ASP A 56 -15.46 -20.98 3.56
C ASP A 56 -14.45 -21.89 4.27
N ASP A 57 -13.15 -21.56 4.28
CA ASP A 57 -12.10 -22.41 4.85
C ASP A 57 -11.10 -21.56 5.63
N ILE A 58 -11.26 -21.52 6.95
CA ILE A 58 -10.45 -20.71 7.85
C ILE A 58 -8.98 -21.18 7.87
N GLU A 59 -8.74 -22.49 7.86
CA GLU A 59 -7.39 -23.06 7.86
C GLU A 59 -6.63 -22.73 6.57
N LEU A 60 -7.28 -22.89 5.44
CA LEU A 60 -6.73 -22.55 4.13
C LEU A 60 -6.47 -21.05 4.04
N ARG A 61 -7.42 -20.24 4.47
CA ARG A 61 -7.29 -18.77 4.51
C ARG A 61 -6.04 -18.34 5.26
N GLU A 62 -5.83 -18.86 6.45
CA GLU A 62 -4.69 -18.48 7.28
C GLU A 62 -3.37 -18.94 6.67
N ARG A 63 -3.32 -20.15 6.12
CA ARG A 63 -2.14 -20.67 5.44
C ARG A 63 -1.76 -19.82 4.23
N LEU A 64 -2.74 -19.44 3.40
CA LEU A 64 -2.52 -18.60 2.22
C LEU A 64 -2.10 -17.19 2.61
N ARG A 65 -2.71 -16.63 3.65
CA ARG A 65 -2.33 -15.31 4.17
C ARG A 65 -0.87 -15.26 4.59
N VAL A 66 -0.42 -16.26 5.35
CA VAL A 66 0.96 -16.36 5.82
C VAL A 66 1.93 -16.55 4.66
N GLU A 67 1.63 -17.44 3.71
CA GLU A 67 2.47 -17.67 2.53
C GLU A 67 2.58 -16.42 1.67
N TYR A 68 1.48 -15.72 1.44
CA TYR A 68 1.48 -14.47 0.71
C TYR A 68 2.39 -13.43 1.36
N LYS A 69 2.27 -13.24 2.66
CA LYS A 69 3.03 -12.25 3.41
C LYS A 69 4.52 -12.58 3.48
N GLN A 70 4.85 -13.85 3.75
CA GLN A 70 6.22 -14.26 4.03
C GLN A 70 7.03 -14.65 2.79
N VAL A 71 6.37 -15.11 1.74
CA VAL A 71 7.04 -15.65 0.55
C VAL A 71 6.71 -14.84 -0.70
N TYR A 72 5.44 -14.72 -1.03
CA TYR A 72 5.03 -14.14 -2.32
C TYR A 72 5.28 -12.64 -2.40
N SER A 73 4.86 -11.88 -1.40
CA SER A 73 5.04 -10.42 -1.38
C SER A 73 6.51 -9.98 -1.45
N PRO A 74 7.43 -10.60 -0.70
CA PRO A 74 8.85 -10.27 -0.83
C PRO A 74 9.43 -10.51 -2.21
N ASP A 75 8.94 -11.53 -2.94
CA ASP A 75 9.37 -11.84 -4.30
C ASP A 75 8.73 -10.93 -5.35
N HIS A 76 7.70 -10.18 -4.99
CA HIS A 76 6.96 -9.27 -5.87
C HIS A 76 6.84 -7.88 -5.22
N PRO A 77 7.97 -7.19 -5.00
CA PRO A 77 7.97 -5.92 -4.29
C PRO A 77 7.19 -4.83 -5.01
N VAL A 78 6.69 -3.87 -4.25
CA VAL A 78 5.96 -2.73 -4.79
C VAL A 78 6.90 -1.82 -5.57
N PRO A 79 6.63 -1.51 -6.85
CA PRO A 79 7.47 -0.61 -7.63
C PRO A 79 7.14 0.87 -7.32
N TYR A 80 7.55 1.33 -6.14
CA TYR A 80 7.18 2.68 -5.65
C TYR A 80 7.57 3.81 -6.59
N ALA A 81 8.72 3.72 -7.26
CA ALA A 81 9.16 4.75 -8.19
C ALA A 81 8.18 4.92 -9.37
N GLU A 82 7.58 3.82 -9.83
CA GLU A 82 6.62 3.84 -10.94
C GLU A 82 5.22 4.28 -10.51
N LEU A 83 4.86 4.03 -9.24
CA LEU A 83 3.53 4.29 -8.70
C LEU A 83 3.45 5.62 -7.94
N LEU A 84 4.56 6.31 -7.75
CA LEU A 84 4.62 7.57 -7.03
C LEU A 84 3.74 8.62 -7.70
N ASN A 85 2.88 9.25 -6.90
CA ASN A 85 2.12 10.42 -7.36
C ASN A 85 3.09 11.57 -7.63
N ASN A 86 3.08 12.10 -8.84
CA ASN A 86 4.00 13.16 -9.26
C ASN A 86 3.78 14.50 -8.52
N GLN A 87 2.67 14.64 -7.79
CA GLN A 87 2.39 15.82 -6.97
C GLN A 87 2.89 15.69 -5.52
N THR A 88 3.31 14.50 -5.10
CA THR A 88 3.74 14.25 -3.72
C THR A 88 4.87 15.21 -3.29
N GLU A 89 5.97 15.21 -4.00
CA GLU A 89 7.09 16.08 -3.68
C GLU A 89 6.76 17.58 -3.83
N PRO A 90 6.20 18.05 -4.96
CA PRO A 90 5.90 19.47 -5.12
C PRO A 90 4.96 20.03 -4.06
N VAL A 91 3.92 19.29 -3.71
CA VAL A 91 2.94 19.72 -2.70
C VAL A 91 3.60 19.81 -1.32
N MET A 92 4.34 18.79 -0.91
CA MET A 92 5.02 18.81 0.39
C MET A 92 6.04 19.94 0.50
N ARG A 93 6.81 20.19 -0.56
CA ARG A 93 7.79 21.28 -0.57
C ARG A 93 7.12 22.64 -0.51
N GLU A 94 6.00 22.83 -1.19
CA GLU A 94 5.24 24.08 -1.10
C GLU A 94 4.66 24.30 0.29
N LEU A 95 4.12 23.27 0.93
CA LEU A 95 3.64 23.36 2.31
C LEU A 95 4.79 23.71 3.27
N HIS A 96 5.93 23.08 3.11
CA HIS A 96 7.12 23.33 3.92
C HIS A 96 7.58 24.80 3.81
N LYS A 97 7.61 25.35 2.59
CA LYS A 97 7.91 26.77 2.36
C LYS A 97 6.96 27.71 3.09
N ARG A 98 5.71 27.32 3.22
CA ARG A 98 4.67 28.09 3.93
C ARG A 98 4.69 27.87 5.45
N GLY A 99 5.66 27.13 5.97
CA GLY A 99 5.77 26.85 7.39
C GLY A 99 4.80 25.80 7.91
N VAL A 100 4.16 25.05 7.00
CA VAL A 100 3.24 23.96 7.38
C VAL A 100 4.07 22.68 7.55
N LYS A 101 3.88 22.02 8.69
CA LYS A 101 4.56 20.74 8.96
C LYS A 101 3.86 19.60 8.22
N CYS A 102 4.65 18.69 7.68
CA CYS A 102 4.15 17.50 6.98
C CYS A 102 4.56 16.23 7.71
N ALA A 103 3.66 15.27 7.79
CA ALA A 103 3.92 13.94 8.32
C ALA A 103 3.14 12.90 7.52
N ILE A 104 3.59 11.66 7.57
CA ILE A 104 2.90 10.52 6.97
C ILE A 104 2.30 9.70 8.09
N ALA A 105 0.99 9.44 8.01
CA ALA A 105 0.26 8.56 8.91
C ALA A 105 -0.29 7.39 8.09
N SER A 106 0.28 6.21 8.27
CA SER A 106 -0.03 5.03 7.47
C SER A 106 -0.06 3.77 8.33
N SER A 107 -0.90 2.81 7.94
CA SER A 107 -0.90 1.46 8.50
C SER A 107 0.16 0.54 7.88
N SER A 108 0.89 1.01 6.88
CA SER A 108 2.00 0.27 6.28
C SER A 108 3.17 0.11 7.25
N TYR A 109 3.98 -0.92 7.05
CA TYR A 109 5.18 -1.14 7.86
C TYR A 109 6.16 0.03 7.71
N ARG A 110 6.90 0.31 8.76
CA ARG A 110 7.86 1.40 8.82
C ARG A 110 8.88 1.35 7.69
N GLU A 111 9.36 0.16 7.36
CA GLU A 111 10.35 -0.05 6.30
C GLU A 111 9.82 0.38 4.94
N LEU A 112 8.53 0.14 4.67
CA LEU A 112 7.90 0.54 3.41
C LEU A 112 7.70 2.05 3.33
N ILE A 113 7.38 2.68 4.45
CA ILE A 113 7.26 4.14 4.53
C ILE A 113 8.62 4.78 4.27
N ASP A 114 9.67 4.27 4.91
CA ASP A 114 11.04 4.78 4.74
C ASP A 114 11.52 4.61 3.29
N GLU A 115 11.20 3.49 2.64
CA GLU A 115 11.50 3.27 1.23
C GLU A 115 10.81 4.31 0.34
N LEU A 116 9.51 4.55 0.56
CA LEU A 116 8.78 5.56 -0.19
C LEU A 116 9.38 6.96 0.02
N VAL A 117 9.70 7.31 1.25
CA VAL A 117 10.30 8.62 1.59
C VAL A 117 11.60 8.83 0.85
N ASP A 118 12.45 7.81 0.79
CA ASP A 118 13.73 7.87 0.05
C ASP A 118 13.49 8.02 -1.46
N ILE A 119 12.60 7.23 -2.02
CA ILE A 119 12.28 7.27 -3.47
C ILE A 119 11.66 8.61 -3.85
N ALA A 120 10.78 9.14 -3.02
CA ALA A 120 10.12 10.42 -3.26
C ALA A 120 11.05 11.63 -2.99
N GLY A 121 12.15 11.44 -2.25
CA GLY A 121 13.08 12.51 -1.93
C GLY A 121 12.50 13.57 -0.99
N ILE A 122 11.67 13.17 -0.03
CA ILE A 122 10.93 14.10 0.84
C ILE A 122 11.33 14.06 2.31
N ALA A 123 12.38 13.33 2.66
CA ALA A 123 12.83 13.21 4.05
C ALA A 123 13.09 14.57 4.73
N ASP A 124 13.61 15.53 3.98
CA ASP A 124 13.96 16.86 4.47
C ASP A 124 12.77 17.78 4.75
N VAL A 125 11.58 17.42 4.28
CA VAL A 125 10.36 18.24 4.46
C VAL A 125 9.33 17.58 5.40
N LEU A 126 9.66 16.44 5.98
CA LEU A 126 8.81 15.73 6.94
C LEU A 126 9.16 16.12 8.39
#